data_e36f481338e758456b29928e7f3cb8f6
#
_entry.id   e36f481338e758456b29928e7f3cb8f6
#
_cell.length_a   1.000
_cell.length_b   1.000
_cell.length_c   1.000
_cell.angle_alpha   90.00
_cell.angle_beta   90.00
_cell.angle_gamma   90.00
#
_symmetry.space_group_name_H-M   'P 1'
#
loop_
_entity.id
_entity.type
_entity.pdbx_description
1 polymer ?
#
loop_
_entity_poly.entity_id
_entity_poly.type
_entity_poly.pdbx_seq_one_letter_code
_entity_poly.pdbx_strand_id
1 'polypeptide(L)' 'MDPVQLKQLKQKVEEELRQREQALLEFWLKELQALEARRHRDLASLQTDLRTLVERMSTRLRRLKGGSP' A
#
# COMPACT_ATOMS: atom_id res chain seq x y z
N MET A 1 -6.64 -34.00 -3.43
CA MET A 1 -6.12 -33.37 -2.21
C MET A 1 -7.09 -33.64 -1.08
N ASP A 2 -6.55 -34.05 0.07
CA ASP A 2 -7.44 -34.37 1.17
C ASP A 2 -7.99 -33.06 1.81
N PRO A 3 -9.17 -33.12 2.43
CA PRO A 3 -9.81 -31.91 2.99
C PRO A 3 -8.95 -31.13 3.99
N VAL A 4 -8.13 -31.83 4.76
CA VAL A 4 -7.25 -31.20 5.76
C VAL A 4 -6.15 -30.41 5.08
N GLN A 5 -5.55 -30.98 4.05
CA GLN A 5 -4.49 -30.31 3.27
C GLN A 5 -5.04 -29.09 2.55
N LEU A 6 -6.24 -29.18 1.98
CA LEU A 6 -6.88 -28.07 1.31
C LEU A 6 -7.17 -26.93 2.26
N LYS A 7 -7.65 -27.25 3.46
CA LYS A 7 -7.92 -26.24 4.49
C LYS A 7 -6.64 -25.53 4.93
N GLN A 8 -5.57 -26.29 5.14
CA GLN A 8 -4.28 -25.73 5.53
C GLN A 8 -3.72 -24.80 4.44
N LEU A 9 -3.83 -25.20 3.18
CA LEU A 9 -3.39 -24.38 2.07
C LEU A 9 -4.18 -23.08 2.00
N LYS A 10 -5.49 -23.16 2.16
CA LYS A 10 -6.35 -21.98 2.15
C LYS A 10 -5.97 -21.00 3.26
N GLN A 11 -5.74 -21.50 4.47
CA GLN A 11 -5.33 -20.68 5.60
C GLN A 11 -3.98 -20.00 5.36
N LYS A 12 -3.05 -20.74 4.76
CA LYS A 12 -1.74 -20.18 4.44
C LYS A 12 -1.84 -19.04 3.41
N VAL A 13 -2.64 -19.24 2.38
CA VAL A 13 -2.85 -18.20 1.36
C VAL A 13 -3.50 -16.98 1.98
N GLU A 14 -4.51 -17.15 2.82
CA GLU A 14 -5.18 -16.03 3.50
C GLU A 14 -4.21 -15.27 4.39
N GLU A 15 -3.33 -15.96 5.09
CA GLU A 15 -2.32 -15.35 5.93
C GLU A 15 -1.32 -14.53 5.11
N GLU A 16 -0.85 -15.06 4.00
CA GLU A 16 0.06 -14.35 3.13
C GLU A 16 -0.57 -13.08 2.55
N LEU A 17 -1.84 -13.17 2.16
CA LEU A 17 -2.56 -12.00 1.65
C LEU A 17 -2.72 -10.94 2.71
N ARG A 18 -3.01 -11.35 3.95
CA ARG A 18 -3.11 -10.42 5.08
C ARG A 18 -1.79 -9.72 5.35
N GLN A 19 -0.70 -10.47 5.33
CA GLN A 19 0.64 -9.90 5.56
C GLN A 19 1.02 -8.90 4.47
N ARG A 20 0.67 -9.17 3.22
CA ARG A 20 0.94 -8.26 2.11
C ARG A 20 0.14 -6.98 2.26
N GLU A 21 -1.13 -7.10 2.61
CA GLU A 21 -1.98 -5.95 2.83
C GLU A 21 -1.45 -5.09 3.99
N GLN A 22 -1.07 -5.73 5.08
CA GLN A 22 -0.49 -5.05 6.23
C GLN A 22 0.78 -4.30 5.85
N ALA A 23 1.69 -4.94 5.12
CA ALA A 23 2.94 -4.32 4.70
C ALA A 23 2.69 -3.11 3.80
N LEU A 24 1.71 -3.20 2.92
CA LEU A 24 1.35 -2.10 2.03
C LEU A 24 0.78 -0.92 2.81
N LEU A 25 -0.12 -1.19 3.75
CA LEU A 25 -0.69 -0.15 4.59
C LEU A 25 0.37 0.50 5.48
N GLU A 26 1.28 -0.28 6.03
CA GLU A 26 2.38 0.25 6.83
C GLU A 26 3.28 1.17 6.00
N PHE A 27 3.55 0.78 4.75
CA PHE A 27 4.36 1.61 3.85
C PHE A 27 3.71 2.97 3.62
N TRP A 28 2.42 2.99 3.24
CA TRP A 28 1.74 4.25 2.95
C TRP A 28 1.50 5.07 4.22
N LEU A 29 1.26 4.41 5.35
CA LEU A 29 1.11 5.10 6.62
C LEU A 29 2.39 5.85 6.98
N LYS A 30 3.55 5.21 6.82
CA LYS A 30 4.84 5.87 7.08
C LYS A 30 5.07 7.06 6.16
N GLU A 31 4.66 6.93 4.88
CA GLU A 31 4.78 8.04 3.93
C GLU A 31 3.91 9.23 4.35
N LEU A 32 2.69 8.96 4.77
CA LEU A 32 1.78 10.00 5.25
C LEU A 32 2.28 10.63 6.56
N GLN A 33 2.79 9.82 7.46
CA GLN A 33 3.34 10.33 8.72
C GLN A 33 4.55 11.22 8.47
N ALA A 34 5.41 10.84 7.53
CA ALA A 34 6.55 11.67 7.16
C ALA A 34 6.11 13.01 6.60
N LEU A 35 5.08 13.00 5.77
CA LEU A 35 4.52 14.22 5.19
C LEU A 35 3.90 15.10 6.28
N GLU A 36 3.18 14.49 7.21
CA GLU A 36 2.57 15.20 8.33
C GLU A 36 3.62 15.86 9.25
N ALA A 37 4.75 15.17 9.43
CA ALA A 37 5.81 15.65 10.30
C ALA A 37 6.65 16.77 9.67
N ARG A 38 6.58 16.96 8.36
CA ARG A 38 7.31 18.03 7.68
C ARG A 38 6.73 19.38 8.04
N ARG A 39 7.61 20.33 8.25
CA ARG A 39 7.20 21.71 8.44
C ARG A 39 7.08 22.38 7.08
N HIS A 40 5.85 22.62 6.65
CA HIS A 40 5.61 23.30 5.41
C HIS A 40 5.58 24.81 5.65
N ARG A 41 6.23 25.57 4.77
CA ARG A 41 6.27 27.01 4.88
C ARG A 41 4.92 27.64 4.56
N ASP A 42 4.19 27.01 3.64
CA ASP A 42 2.92 27.52 3.17
C ASP A 42 2.06 26.38 2.62
N LEU A 43 0.85 26.72 2.27
CA LEU A 43 -0.11 25.77 1.73
C LEU A 43 0.36 25.18 0.40
N ALA A 44 1.03 25.98 -0.43
CA ALA A 44 1.52 25.51 -1.73
C ALA A 44 2.53 24.38 -1.59
N SER A 45 3.44 24.47 -0.62
CA SER A 45 4.40 23.41 -0.33
C SER A 45 3.69 22.13 0.09
N LEU A 46 2.69 22.25 0.95
CA LEU A 46 1.90 21.11 1.42
C LEU A 46 1.16 20.47 0.25
N GLN A 47 0.52 21.29 -0.60
CA GLN A 47 -0.20 20.78 -1.76
C GLN A 47 0.72 20.06 -2.73
N THR A 48 1.93 20.56 -2.94
CA THR A 48 2.92 19.91 -3.80
C THR A 48 3.29 18.53 -3.27
N ASP A 49 3.56 18.42 -1.96
CA ASP A 49 3.91 17.15 -1.34
C ASP A 49 2.75 16.16 -1.40
N LEU A 50 1.53 16.64 -1.16
CA LEU A 50 0.33 15.80 -1.28
C LEU A 50 0.14 15.31 -2.71
N ARG A 51 0.33 16.17 -3.68
CA ARG A 51 0.20 15.79 -5.10
C ARG A 51 1.21 14.73 -5.47
N THR A 52 2.46 14.86 -5.02
CA THR A 52 3.49 13.87 -5.27
C THR A 52 3.09 12.51 -4.71
N LEU A 53 2.55 12.49 -3.49
CA LEU A 53 2.09 11.24 -2.89
C LEU A 53 0.92 10.65 -3.67
N VAL A 54 -0.06 11.46 -4.05
CA VAL A 54 -1.20 11.02 -4.85
C VAL A 54 -0.73 10.42 -6.18
N GLU A 55 0.21 11.05 -6.85
CA GLU A 55 0.75 10.54 -8.11
C GLU A 55 1.45 9.20 -7.93
N ARG A 56 2.22 9.04 -6.86
CA ARG A 56 2.89 7.78 -6.56
C ARG A 56 1.86 6.66 -6.32
N MET A 57 0.84 6.95 -5.54
CA MET A 57 -0.22 5.99 -5.27
C MET A 57 -1.00 5.64 -6.54
N SER A 58 -1.30 6.63 -7.35
CA SER A 58 -2.02 6.44 -8.62
C SER A 58 -1.21 5.60 -9.59
N THR A 59 0.08 5.82 -9.67
CA THR A 59 0.97 5.02 -10.52
C THR A 59 0.98 3.56 -10.06
N ARG A 60 1.08 3.35 -8.76
CA ARG A 60 1.07 2.00 -8.19
C ARG A 60 -0.24 1.28 -8.49
N LEU A 61 -1.34 1.99 -8.31
CA LEU A 61 -2.67 1.43 -8.57
C LEU A 61 -2.82 1.03 -10.04
N ARG A 62 -2.37 1.87 -10.96
CA ARG A 62 -2.43 1.55 -12.39
C ARG A 62 -1.63 0.31 -12.74
N ARG A 63 -0.45 0.15 -12.15
CA ARG A 63 0.37 -1.04 -12.36
C ARG A 63 -0.35 -2.30 -11.91
N LEU A 64 -1.00 -2.23 -10.75
CA LEU A 64 -1.74 -3.36 -10.20
C LEU A 64 -2.97 -3.69 -11.05
N LYS A 65 -3.70 -2.67 -11.50
CA LYS A 65 -4.88 -2.85 -12.35
C LYS A 65 -4.53 -3.33 -13.75
N GLY A 66 -3.41 -2.86 -14.28
CA GLY A 66 -2.96 -3.23 -15.61
C GLY A 66 -2.55 -4.68 -15.74
N GLY A 67 -2.57 -5.42 -14.67
CA GLY A 67 -2.17 -6.82 -14.68
C GLY A 67 -0.74 -6.95 -15.15
N SER A 68 0.03 -5.99 -14.86
CA SER A 68 1.38 -5.85 -15.27
C SER A 68 2.07 -7.11 -15.75
N PRO A 69 2.76 -7.08 -16.83
CA PRO A 69 3.58 -8.23 -17.18
C PRO A 69 4.59 -8.48 -16.11
#